data_829967a0486b48f2466ea86e3ee524e8
#
_entry.id   829967a0486b48f2466ea86e3ee524e8
#
_cell.length_a   1.000
_cell.length_b   1.000
_cell.length_c   1.000
_cell.angle_alpha   90.00
_cell.angle_beta   90.00
_cell.angle_gamma   90.00
#
_symmetry.space_group_name_H-M   'P 1'
#
loop_
_entity.id
_entity.type
_entity.pdbx_description
1 polymer ?
#
loop_
_entity_poly.entity_id
_entity_poly.type
_entity_poly.pdbx_seq_one_letter_code
_entity_poly.pdbx_strand_id
1 'polypeptide(L)'
;MCLEALKRMADIVRAIQRGGRVVVFGSSSLFGTYPGANSEHEWIHRSDDADFVLDPFDDSTARIAHDAVGRDSELESATGYHADIIRPIAFENFPPGWQDRLVPLDGCPGVFCLEPHDMAVAKLFPGRPKDIGLLADLIRMGRLDPVEVQRRLREMEMMEKWIVRSHAVLREAASAGGKPLPV
;
A
#
# COMPACT_ATOMS: atom_id res chain seq x y z
N MET A 1 -9.35 -8.27 2.80
CA MET A 1 -8.23 -9.02 2.14
C MET A 1 -7.61 -9.98 3.14
N CYS A 2 -7.27 -11.19 2.72
CA CYS A 2 -6.44 -12.10 3.51
C CYS A 2 -5.11 -12.36 2.77
N LEU A 3 -4.08 -12.80 3.52
CA LEU A 3 -2.75 -13.03 2.96
C LEU A 3 -2.73 -14.05 1.82
N GLU A 4 -3.50 -15.13 1.96
CA GLU A 4 -3.59 -16.18 0.92
C GLU A 4 -4.19 -15.67 -0.39
N ALA A 5 -5.23 -14.83 -0.30
CA ALA A 5 -5.82 -14.21 -1.48
C ALA A 5 -4.82 -13.24 -2.15
N LEU A 6 -4.11 -12.43 -1.36
CA LEU A 6 -3.05 -11.55 -1.86
C LEU A 6 -1.96 -12.35 -2.58
N LYS A 7 -1.44 -13.42 -1.97
CA LYS A 7 -0.40 -14.26 -2.57
C LYS A 7 -0.87 -14.89 -3.88
N ARG A 8 -2.10 -15.40 -3.92
CA ARG A 8 -2.68 -15.99 -5.14
C ARG A 8 -2.76 -14.97 -6.28
N MET A 9 -3.23 -13.75 -6.02
CA MET A 9 -3.28 -12.69 -7.02
C MET A 9 -1.87 -12.27 -7.46
N ALA A 10 -0.96 -12.13 -6.50
CA ALA A 10 0.44 -11.76 -6.75
C ALA A 10 1.16 -12.79 -7.64
N ASP A 11 0.96 -14.08 -7.41
CA ASP A 11 1.53 -15.16 -8.23
C ASP A 11 1.02 -15.11 -9.67
N ILE A 12 -0.30 -14.88 -9.87
CA ILE A 12 -0.89 -14.73 -11.20
C ILE A 12 -0.28 -13.52 -11.92
N VAL A 13 -0.25 -12.37 -11.28
CA VAL A 13 0.30 -11.13 -11.85
C VAL A 13 1.78 -11.27 -12.14
N ARG A 14 2.54 -11.92 -11.24
CA ARG A 14 3.97 -12.18 -11.42
C ARG A 14 4.24 -13.12 -12.60
N ALA A 15 3.40 -14.13 -12.81
CA ALA A 15 3.51 -15.01 -13.98
C ALA A 15 3.26 -14.27 -15.30
N ILE A 16 2.35 -13.28 -15.30
CA ILE A 16 2.05 -12.43 -16.46
C ILE A 16 3.20 -11.44 -16.71
N GLN A 17 3.77 -10.85 -15.65
CA GLN A 17 4.80 -9.79 -15.71
C GLN A 17 6.14 -10.22 -16.31
N ARG A 18 6.45 -11.47 -16.42
CA ARG A 18 7.67 -12.07 -17.02
C ARG A 18 8.96 -11.23 -16.89
N GLY A 19 9.81 -11.58 -15.93
CA GLY A 19 11.15 -10.96 -15.79
C GLY A 19 11.18 -9.63 -15.05
N GLY A 20 10.04 -9.03 -14.72
CA GLY A 20 9.93 -7.83 -13.87
C GLY A 20 9.63 -8.17 -12.42
N ARG A 21 9.36 -7.14 -11.62
CA ARG A 21 8.84 -7.25 -10.26
C ARG A 21 7.41 -6.73 -10.17
N VAL A 22 6.67 -7.21 -9.18
CA VAL A 22 5.35 -6.71 -8.82
C VAL A 22 5.46 -6.05 -7.46
N VAL A 23 4.94 -4.83 -7.32
CA VAL A 23 4.95 -4.12 -6.05
C VAL A 23 3.51 -3.96 -5.55
N VAL A 24 3.26 -4.44 -4.33
CA VAL A 24 1.99 -4.29 -3.63
C VAL A 24 1.96 -2.95 -2.93
N PHE A 25 0.95 -2.17 -3.22
CA PHE A 25 0.66 -0.88 -2.60
C PHE A 25 -0.57 -0.97 -1.69
N GLY A 26 -1.00 0.17 -1.17
CA GLY A 26 -2.18 0.24 -0.31
C GLY A 26 -2.05 -0.50 1.02
N SER A 27 -3.18 -0.77 1.67
CA SER A 27 -3.19 -1.45 2.98
C SER A 27 -2.70 -2.89 2.91
N SER A 28 -2.87 -3.55 1.77
CA SER A 28 -2.43 -4.94 1.55
C SER A 28 -0.91 -5.08 1.57
N SER A 29 -0.15 -3.99 1.34
CA SER A 29 1.31 -4.00 1.46
C SER A 29 1.82 -4.30 2.87
N LEU A 30 1.00 -4.08 3.91
CA LEU A 30 1.35 -4.40 5.30
C LEU A 30 1.65 -5.87 5.52
N PHE A 31 1.14 -6.77 4.68
CA PHE A 31 1.43 -8.20 4.78
C PHE A 31 2.91 -8.55 4.55
N GLY A 32 3.66 -7.71 3.84
CA GLY A 32 5.11 -7.90 3.68
C GLY A 32 5.86 -7.78 5.01
N THR A 33 5.48 -6.81 5.85
CA THR A 33 6.12 -6.58 7.16
C THR A 33 5.38 -7.29 8.31
N TYR A 34 4.05 -7.41 8.21
CA TYR A 34 3.18 -7.96 9.25
C TYR A 34 2.27 -9.05 8.66
N PRO A 35 2.76 -10.29 8.48
CA PRO A 35 1.97 -11.37 7.87
C PRO A 35 0.66 -11.69 8.59
N GLY A 36 0.60 -11.45 9.91
CA GLY A 36 -0.61 -11.60 10.75
C GLY A 36 -1.55 -10.38 10.76
N ALA A 37 -1.29 -9.36 9.94
CA ALA A 37 -2.01 -8.09 10.00
C ALA A 37 -3.54 -8.21 9.84
N ASN A 38 -4.02 -9.19 9.08
CA ASN A 38 -5.45 -9.41 8.87
C ASN A 38 -6.19 -9.89 10.13
N SER A 39 -5.52 -10.58 11.06
CA SER A 39 -6.13 -11.03 12.32
C SER A 39 -6.13 -9.95 13.41
N GLU A 40 -5.34 -8.90 13.23
CA GLU A 40 -5.09 -7.88 14.23
C GLU A 40 -5.69 -6.51 13.87
N HIS A 41 -6.07 -6.32 12.59
CA HIS A 41 -6.57 -5.04 12.07
C HIS A 41 -7.88 -5.18 11.32
N GLU A 42 -8.93 -4.66 11.90
CA GLU A 42 -10.27 -4.59 11.29
C GLU A 42 -10.26 -3.89 9.91
N TRP A 43 -9.38 -2.89 9.73
CA TRP A 43 -9.28 -2.11 8.49
C TRP A 43 -8.71 -2.90 7.32
N ILE A 44 -7.83 -3.86 7.57
CA ILE A 44 -7.29 -4.76 6.54
C ILE A 44 -8.32 -5.80 6.14
N HIS A 45 -9.09 -6.29 7.10
CA HIS A 45 -10.20 -7.21 6.83
C HIS A 45 -11.26 -6.64 5.89
N ARG A 46 -11.51 -5.33 5.97
CA ARG A 46 -12.53 -4.66 5.17
C ARG A 46 -12.06 -4.27 3.75
N SER A 47 -10.81 -4.51 3.40
CA SER A 47 -10.31 -4.29 2.05
C SER A 47 -10.47 -5.54 1.23
N ASP A 48 -11.24 -5.45 0.15
CA ASP A 48 -11.46 -6.52 -0.86
C ASP A 48 -10.50 -6.35 -2.02
N ASP A 49 -9.78 -5.24 -2.07
CA ASP A 49 -8.85 -4.85 -3.12
C ASP A 49 -7.37 -4.96 -2.69
N ALA A 50 -6.50 -5.22 -3.64
CA ALA A 50 -5.06 -5.00 -3.56
C ALA A 50 -4.65 -4.08 -4.70
N ASP A 51 -3.68 -3.22 -4.44
CA ASP A 51 -3.12 -2.32 -5.45
C ASP A 51 -1.77 -2.88 -5.92
N PHE A 52 -1.61 -3.18 -7.21
CA PHE A 52 -0.37 -3.68 -7.78
C PHE A 52 0.25 -2.71 -8.78
N VAL A 53 1.55 -2.52 -8.70
CA VAL A 53 2.36 -1.83 -9.70
C VAL A 53 3.30 -2.84 -10.36
N LEU A 54 3.31 -2.82 -11.68
CA LEU A 54 4.22 -3.61 -12.50
C LEU A 54 5.51 -2.82 -12.74
N ASP A 55 6.66 -3.45 -12.57
CA ASP A 55 7.95 -2.81 -12.83
C ASP A 55 8.89 -3.77 -13.60
N PRO A 56 9.24 -3.46 -14.87
CA PRO A 56 8.79 -2.29 -15.63
C PRO A 56 7.29 -2.34 -15.96
N PHE A 57 6.67 -1.17 -16.09
CA PHE A 57 5.27 -1.05 -16.47
C PHE A 57 5.10 -1.14 -17.99
N ASP A 58 4.12 -1.94 -18.42
CA ASP A 58 3.68 -2.04 -19.81
C ASP A 58 2.14 -2.12 -19.86
N ASP A 59 1.53 -1.28 -20.69
CA ASP A 59 0.05 -1.17 -20.79
C ASP A 59 -0.62 -2.48 -21.23
N SER A 60 0.02 -3.26 -22.10
CA SER A 60 -0.53 -4.53 -22.57
C SER A 60 -0.50 -5.58 -21.48
N THR A 61 0.62 -5.66 -20.75
CA THR A 61 0.80 -6.54 -19.60
C THR A 61 -0.16 -6.15 -18.47
N ALA A 62 -0.30 -4.85 -18.19
CA ALA A 62 -1.22 -4.34 -17.18
C ALA A 62 -2.69 -4.71 -17.50
N ARG A 63 -3.10 -4.63 -18.76
CA ARG A 63 -4.44 -5.05 -19.18
C ARG A 63 -4.67 -6.55 -18.98
N ILE A 64 -3.71 -7.40 -19.40
CA ILE A 64 -3.80 -8.85 -19.19
C ILE A 64 -3.87 -9.19 -17.69
N ALA A 65 -3.09 -8.51 -16.87
CA ALA A 65 -3.12 -8.67 -15.42
C ALA A 65 -4.48 -8.24 -14.83
N HIS A 66 -5.01 -7.09 -15.28
CA HIS A 66 -6.34 -6.63 -14.87
C HIS A 66 -7.44 -7.63 -15.26
N ASP A 67 -7.42 -8.15 -16.48
CA ASP A 67 -8.40 -9.14 -16.92
C ASP A 67 -8.35 -10.43 -16.08
N ALA A 68 -7.16 -10.78 -15.57
CA ALA A 68 -6.97 -12.00 -14.76
C ALA A 68 -7.33 -11.85 -13.28
N VAL A 69 -7.06 -10.69 -12.68
CA VAL A 69 -7.20 -10.49 -11.21
C VAL A 69 -7.97 -9.23 -10.84
N GLY A 70 -8.38 -8.42 -11.80
CA GLY A 70 -9.07 -7.16 -11.57
C GLY A 70 -10.55 -7.33 -11.25
N ARG A 71 -11.23 -6.21 -11.14
CA ARG A 71 -12.68 -6.17 -10.94
C ARG A 71 -13.40 -6.85 -12.12
N ASP A 72 -14.46 -7.58 -11.79
CA ASP A 72 -15.27 -8.39 -12.74
C ASP A 72 -14.52 -9.61 -13.32
N SER A 73 -13.34 -9.97 -12.80
CA SER A 73 -12.63 -11.18 -13.18
C SER A 73 -13.30 -12.45 -12.63
N GLU A 74 -12.96 -13.60 -13.22
CA GLU A 74 -13.37 -14.91 -12.69
C GLU A 74 -12.80 -15.12 -11.28
N LEU A 75 -11.61 -14.60 -11.00
CA LEU A 75 -10.98 -14.68 -9.68
C LEU A 75 -11.80 -13.92 -8.63
N GLU A 76 -12.21 -12.69 -8.92
CA GLU A 76 -13.06 -11.92 -8.00
C GLU A 76 -14.39 -12.65 -7.77
N SER A 77 -15.03 -13.13 -8.84
CA SER A 77 -16.29 -13.88 -8.74
C SER A 77 -16.18 -15.13 -7.85
N ALA A 78 -15.01 -15.78 -7.88
CA ALA A 78 -14.75 -17.00 -7.09
C ALA A 78 -14.31 -16.74 -5.66
N THR A 79 -13.68 -15.59 -5.38
CA THR A 79 -13.00 -15.34 -4.09
C THR A 79 -13.55 -14.13 -3.33
N GLY A 80 -14.23 -13.21 -4.00
CA GLY A 80 -14.64 -11.92 -3.46
C GLY A 80 -13.48 -10.90 -3.37
N TYR A 81 -12.30 -11.20 -3.93
CA TYR A 81 -11.14 -10.33 -3.91
C TYR A 81 -10.66 -10.01 -5.33
N HIS A 82 -10.21 -8.79 -5.53
CA HIS A 82 -9.62 -8.34 -6.79
C HIS A 82 -8.35 -7.51 -6.56
N ALA A 83 -7.63 -7.20 -7.64
CA ALA A 83 -6.49 -6.30 -7.61
C ALA A 83 -6.62 -5.21 -8.67
N ASP A 84 -6.32 -3.98 -8.28
CA ASP A 84 -6.18 -2.85 -9.19
C ASP A 84 -4.72 -2.75 -9.68
N ILE A 85 -4.54 -2.67 -10.99
CA ILE A 85 -3.21 -2.48 -11.60
C ILE A 85 -2.98 -0.98 -11.76
N ILE A 86 -2.12 -0.42 -10.91
CA ILE A 86 -1.89 1.02 -10.81
C ILE A 86 -0.75 1.45 -11.73
N ARG A 87 -0.92 2.59 -12.40
CA ARG A 87 0.13 3.19 -13.22
C ARG A 87 1.22 3.83 -12.34
N PRO A 88 2.51 3.70 -12.72
CA PRO A 88 3.65 4.24 -11.96
C PRO A 88 3.61 5.75 -11.74
N ILE A 89 2.95 6.51 -12.62
CA ILE A 89 2.82 7.97 -12.51
C ILE A 89 2.26 8.42 -11.12
N ALA A 90 1.51 7.54 -10.44
CA ALA A 90 1.02 7.80 -9.09
C ALA A 90 2.16 7.94 -8.06
N PHE A 91 3.39 7.53 -8.41
CA PHE A 91 4.54 7.42 -7.50
C PHE A 91 5.76 8.22 -7.96
N GLU A 92 5.64 9.04 -9.00
CA GLU A 92 6.75 9.88 -9.50
C GLU A 92 7.31 10.79 -8.42
N ASN A 93 6.46 11.23 -7.48
CA ASN A 93 6.84 12.10 -6.37
C ASN A 93 6.78 11.37 -5.01
N PHE A 94 7.03 10.07 -4.99
CA PHE A 94 7.05 9.30 -3.75
C PHE A 94 8.32 9.60 -2.92
N PRO A 95 8.37 9.29 -1.60
CA PRO A 95 9.55 9.61 -0.79
C PRO A 95 10.83 9.03 -1.38
N PRO A 96 11.92 9.81 -1.53
CA PRO A 96 13.15 9.32 -2.14
C PRO A 96 13.63 8.01 -1.53
N GLY A 97 14.10 7.08 -2.36
CA GLY A 97 14.62 5.78 -1.93
C GLY A 97 13.55 4.76 -1.51
N TRP A 98 12.27 5.00 -1.79
CA TRP A 98 11.21 4.04 -1.43
C TRP A 98 11.41 2.66 -2.07
N GLN A 99 11.99 2.60 -3.28
CA GLN A 99 12.28 1.34 -3.96
C GLN A 99 13.29 0.47 -3.20
N ASP A 100 14.24 1.10 -2.50
CA ASP A 100 15.28 0.41 -1.72
C ASP A 100 14.73 -0.12 -0.38
N ARG A 101 13.58 0.40 0.05
CA ARG A 101 12.89 0.00 1.29
C ARG A 101 11.79 -1.03 1.07
N LEU A 102 11.58 -1.47 -0.16
CA LEU A 102 10.58 -2.49 -0.46
C LEU A 102 10.84 -3.77 0.33
N VAL A 103 9.78 -4.35 0.88
CA VAL A 103 9.82 -5.59 1.68
C VAL A 103 9.37 -6.76 0.81
N PRO A 104 10.17 -7.83 0.66
CA PRO A 104 9.73 -9.01 -0.07
C PRO A 104 8.46 -9.62 0.54
N LEU A 105 7.52 -10.04 -0.31
CA LEU A 105 6.37 -10.82 0.14
C LEU A 105 6.79 -12.29 0.30
N ASP A 106 6.78 -12.78 1.52
CA ASP A 106 7.22 -14.14 1.83
C ASP A 106 6.45 -15.20 1.01
N GLY A 107 7.20 -16.11 0.42
CA GLY A 107 6.66 -17.17 -0.44
C GLY A 107 6.31 -16.74 -1.88
N CYS A 108 6.46 -15.45 -2.25
CA CYS A 108 6.16 -14.95 -3.60
C CYS A 108 7.41 -14.29 -4.25
N PRO A 109 8.32 -15.04 -4.85
CA PRO A 109 9.55 -14.51 -5.45
C PRO A 109 9.26 -13.45 -6.53
N GLY A 110 9.92 -12.29 -6.41
CA GLY A 110 9.73 -11.16 -7.34
C GLY A 110 8.51 -10.28 -7.04
N VAL A 111 7.85 -10.53 -5.91
CA VAL A 111 6.78 -9.67 -5.36
C VAL A 111 7.28 -8.95 -4.13
N PHE A 112 7.04 -7.65 -4.07
CA PHE A 112 7.48 -6.78 -2.98
C PHE A 112 6.30 -5.95 -2.47
N CYS A 113 6.37 -5.53 -1.22
CA CYS A 113 5.37 -4.69 -0.57
C CYS A 113 5.99 -3.34 -0.21
N LEU A 114 5.20 -2.27 -0.20
CA LEU A 114 5.65 -1.02 0.42
C LEU A 114 5.97 -1.26 1.90
N GLU A 115 7.05 -0.64 2.33
CA GLU A 115 7.36 -0.54 3.75
C GLU A 115 6.29 0.32 4.46
N PRO A 116 5.93 0.02 5.74
CA PRO A 116 4.79 0.66 6.41
C PRO A 116 4.78 2.18 6.44
N HIS A 117 5.94 2.85 6.58
CA HIS A 117 5.98 4.31 6.59
C HIS A 117 5.78 4.90 5.19
N ASP A 118 6.27 4.25 4.13
CA ASP A 118 5.99 4.66 2.74
C ASP A 118 4.52 4.40 2.38
N MET A 119 3.94 3.29 2.83
CA MET A 119 2.50 3.03 2.72
C MET A 119 1.68 4.11 3.44
N ALA A 120 2.11 4.51 4.64
CA ALA A 120 1.44 5.58 5.39
C ALA A 120 1.44 6.90 4.62
N VAL A 121 2.57 7.29 4.01
CA VAL A 121 2.64 8.50 3.17
C VAL A 121 1.60 8.44 2.06
N ALA A 122 1.46 7.30 1.35
CA ALA A 122 0.45 7.13 0.30
C ALA A 122 -0.99 7.33 0.81
N LYS A 123 -1.28 6.96 2.07
CA LYS A 123 -2.59 7.10 2.70
C LYS A 123 -2.92 8.52 3.16
N LEU A 124 -1.90 9.39 3.33
CA LEU A 124 -2.12 10.78 3.72
C LEU A 124 -2.80 11.61 2.62
N PHE A 125 -2.57 11.28 1.34
CA PHE A 125 -3.13 12.04 0.21
C PHE A 125 -4.66 11.93 0.10
N PRO A 126 -5.25 10.72 0.06
CA PRO A 126 -6.69 10.59 0.12
C PRO A 126 -7.25 11.05 1.47
N GLY A 127 -6.57 10.71 2.57
CA GLY A 127 -6.92 11.13 3.94
C GLY A 127 -8.36 10.78 4.31
N ARG A 128 -8.85 9.62 3.86
CA ARG A 128 -10.21 9.17 4.15
C ARG A 128 -10.31 8.72 5.61
N PRO A 129 -11.49 8.74 6.25
CA PRO A 129 -11.66 8.28 7.63
C PRO A 129 -11.08 6.88 7.88
N LYS A 130 -11.23 5.95 6.91
CA LYS A 130 -10.63 4.61 6.99
C LYS A 130 -9.10 4.63 6.98
N ASP A 131 -8.50 5.55 6.23
CA ASP A 131 -7.03 5.69 6.15
C ASP A 131 -6.48 6.26 7.46
N ILE A 132 -7.14 7.28 8.02
CA ILE A 132 -6.78 7.87 9.32
C ILE A 132 -6.89 6.80 10.43
N GLY A 133 -7.97 6.03 10.45
CA GLY A 133 -8.18 4.95 11.42
C GLY A 133 -7.07 3.89 11.35
N LEU A 134 -6.71 3.43 10.15
CA LEU A 134 -5.62 2.49 9.93
C LEU A 134 -4.29 3.03 10.47
N LEU A 135 -3.95 4.28 10.11
CA LEU A 135 -2.71 4.90 10.58
C LEU A 135 -2.69 5.06 12.10
N ALA A 136 -3.80 5.49 12.70
CA ALA A 136 -3.92 5.61 14.15
C ALA A 136 -3.71 4.27 14.87
N ASP A 137 -4.27 3.18 14.36
CA ASP A 137 -4.09 1.85 14.93
C ASP A 137 -2.64 1.37 14.82
N LEU A 138 -2.01 1.55 13.66
CA LEU A 138 -0.59 1.20 13.48
C LEU A 138 0.33 2.01 14.43
N ILE A 139 0.04 3.29 14.63
CA ILE A 139 0.76 4.15 15.59
C ILE A 139 0.57 3.65 17.02
N ARG A 140 -0.69 3.36 17.41
CA ARG A 140 -1.03 2.87 18.75
C ARG A 140 -0.34 1.55 19.07
N MET A 141 -0.21 0.68 18.08
CA MET A 141 0.48 -0.62 18.20
C MET A 141 2.01 -0.52 18.14
N GLY A 142 2.57 0.68 17.95
CA GLY A 142 4.00 0.88 17.80
C GLY A 142 4.59 0.33 16.48
N ARG A 143 3.75 0.10 15.48
CA ARG A 143 4.13 -0.40 14.15
C ARG A 143 4.39 0.71 13.13
N LEU A 144 4.04 1.93 13.47
CA LEU A 144 4.27 3.13 12.67
C LEU A 144 4.78 4.26 13.57
N ASP A 145 5.90 4.86 13.17
CA ASP A 145 6.42 6.07 13.81
C ASP A 145 5.93 7.31 13.04
N PRO A 146 5.04 8.14 13.61
CA PRO A 146 4.55 9.32 12.93
C PRO A 146 5.63 10.37 12.65
N VAL A 147 6.74 10.38 13.42
CA VAL A 147 7.88 11.28 13.17
C VAL A 147 8.61 10.88 11.89
N GLU A 148 8.82 9.57 11.67
CA GLU A 148 9.43 9.07 10.45
C GLU A 148 8.54 9.33 9.22
N VAL A 149 7.21 9.13 9.34
CA VAL A 149 6.26 9.47 8.27
C VAL A 149 6.34 10.95 7.93
N GLN A 150 6.40 11.83 8.96
CA GLN A 150 6.53 13.27 8.77
C GLN A 150 7.84 13.63 8.07
N ARG A 151 8.95 12.99 8.44
CA ARG A 151 10.25 13.20 7.81
C ARG A 151 10.18 12.86 6.31
N ARG A 152 9.67 11.68 5.95
CA ARG A 152 9.54 11.25 4.55
C ARG A 152 8.61 12.16 3.75
N LEU A 153 7.52 12.61 4.33
CA LEU A 153 6.60 13.54 3.68
C LEU A 153 7.29 14.88 3.33
N ARG A 154 8.19 15.37 4.18
CA ARG A 154 8.96 16.60 3.93
C ARG A 154 9.99 16.48 2.81
N GLU A 155 10.45 15.28 2.53
CA GLU A 155 11.43 15.00 1.46
C GLU A 155 10.80 14.90 0.06
N MET A 156 9.45 14.90 0.00
CA MET A 156 8.74 14.82 -1.27
C MET A 156 8.70 16.16 -2.00
N GLU A 157 8.96 16.13 -3.30
CA GLU A 157 8.81 17.28 -4.18
C GLU A 157 7.35 17.42 -4.63
N MET A 158 6.53 18.14 -3.86
CA MET A 158 5.10 18.30 -4.11
C MET A 158 4.63 19.74 -3.93
N MET A 159 3.46 20.04 -4.51
CA MET A 159 2.80 21.32 -4.27
C MET A 159 2.48 21.50 -2.78
N GLU A 160 2.81 22.68 -2.25
CA GLU A 160 2.65 23.03 -0.84
C GLU A 160 1.27 22.68 -0.24
N LYS A 161 0.19 22.93 -1.02
CA LYS A 161 -1.18 22.61 -0.58
C LYS A 161 -1.39 21.13 -0.23
N TRP A 162 -0.72 20.21 -0.94
CA TRP A 162 -0.81 18.78 -0.67
C TRP A 162 0.00 18.39 0.56
N ILE A 163 1.19 19.00 0.72
CA ILE A 163 2.03 18.80 1.90
C ILE A 163 1.30 19.27 3.16
N VAL A 164 0.72 20.49 3.14
CA VAL A 164 -0.03 21.05 4.28
C VAL A 164 -1.22 20.16 4.64
N ARG A 165 -2.00 19.70 3.66
CA ARG A 165 -3.11 18.77 3.89
C ARG A 165 -2.65 17.46 4.49
N SER A 166 -1.61 16.85 3.92
CA SER A 166 -1.07 15.56 4.40
C SER A 166 -0.54 15.67 5.82
N HIS A 167 0.10 16.78 6.18
CA HIS A 167 0.50 17.05 7.55
C HIS A 167 -0.69 17.15 8.51
N ALA A 168 -1.81 17.74 8.09
CA ALA A 168 -3.01 17.82 8.91
C ALA A 168 -3.58 16.41 9.18
N VAL A 169 -3.69 15.59 8.13
CA VAL A 169 -4.13 14.18 8.22
C VAL A 169 -3.22 13.36 9.13
N LEU A 170 -1.89 13.53 9.00
CA LEU A 170 -0.93 12.83 9.84
C LEU A 170 -1.06 13.23 11.32
N ARG A 171 -1.23 14.52 11.62
CA ARG A 171 -1.45 14.98 13.00
C ARG A 171 -2.72 14.40 13.61
N GLU A 172 -3.80 14.32 12.83
CA GLU A 172 -5.05 13.70 13.27
C GLU A 172 -4.84 12.22 13.60
N ALA A 173 -4.22 11.45 12.70
CA ALA A 173 -3.92 10.04 12.92
C ALA A 173 -2.97 9.84 14.12
N ALA A 174 -1.94 10.67 14.26
CA ALA A 174 -0.98 10.59 15.37
C ALA A 174 -1.63 10.88 16.72
N SER A 175 -2.51 11.89 16.77
CA SER A 175 -3.28 12.20 17.97
C SER A 175 -4.22 11.05 18.36
N ALA A 176 -4.98 10.52 17.39
CA ALA A 176 -5.88 9.37 17.61
C ALA A 176 -5.10 8.09 17.98
N GLY A 177 -3.87 7.94 17.50
CA GLY A 177 -2.95 6.85 17.84
C GLY A 177 -2.20 7.02 19.18
N GLY A 178 -2.41 8.12 19.90
CA GLY A 178 -1.80 8.38 21.19
C GLY A 178 -0.35 8.86 21.15
N LYS A 179 0.15 9.27 19.98
CA LYS A 179 1.51 9.86 19.79
C LYS A 179 1.40 11.19 19.03
N PRO A 180 0.86 12.25 19.65
CA PRO A 180 0.66 13.53 18.98
C PRO A 180 1.99 14.11 18.49
N LEU A 181 2.01 14.61 17.26
CA LEU A 181 3.14 15.35 16.71
C LEU A 181 3.15 16.78 17.23
N PRO A 182 4.33 17.38 17.45
CA PRO A 182 4.42 18.80 17.80
C PRO A 182 3.82 19.66 16.66
N VAL A 183 3.29 20.84 17.07
CA VAL A 183 2.69 21.84 16.16
C VAL A 183 3.79 22.48 15.29
#